data_78097ab783db5d6b44943156f0dcbe5e
#
_entry.id   78097ab783db5d6b44943156f0dcbe5e
#
_cell.length_a   1.000
_cell.length_b   1.000
_cell.length_c   1.000
_cell.angle_alpha   90.00
_cell.angle_beta   90.00
_cell.angle_gamma   90.00
#
_symmetry.space_group_name_H-M   'P 1'
#
loop_
_entity.id
_entity.type
_entity.pdbx_description
1 polymer ?
#
loop_
_entity_poly.entity_id
_entity_poly.type
_entity_poly.pdbx_seq_one_letter_code
_entity_poly.pdbx_strand_id
1 'polypeptide(L)'
;LIGELTTFLFELRAKRKFSLEKKIMAGIDVLMHKADFIHSVRIDLQNDIIEIELLDNAGEIISKEKLSKGEQQLYATAILNALVEESGIEFPVFIDSPLQKFDSIHSRNVITKFYPSVSKQVVIFPLLGKELSEDEYNALLPNVNEVYIIENENGCSSFRKITPNKLFETLS
;
A
#
# COMPACT_ATOMS: atom_id res chain seq x y z
N LEU A 1 -28.77 -14.77 26.25
CA LEU A 1 -28.31 -15.08 24.86
C LEU A 1 -28.12 -13.82 24.05
N ILE A 2 -29.13 -12.91 23.91
CA ILE A 2 -28.98 -11.66 23.11
C ILE A 2 -27.93 -10.75 23.74
N GLY A 3 -27.95 -10.54 25.07
CA GLY A 3 -26.96 -9.70 25.74
C GLY A 3 -25.53 -10.25 25.63
N GLU A 4 -25.35 -11.54 25.74
CA GLU A 4 -24.04 -12.19 25.57
C GLU A 4 -23.50 -12.06 24.16
N LEU A 5 -24.37 -12.19 23.14
CA LEU A 5 -24.00 -11.99 21.75
C LEU A 5 -23.60 -10.53 21.49
N THR A 6 -24.33 -9.57 22.06
CA THR A 6 -24.00 -8.13 21.91
C THR A 6 -22.66 -7.83 22.56
N THR A 7 -22.39 -8.35 23.75
CA THR A 7 -21.10 -8.20 24.43
C THR A 7 -19.97 -8.81 23.60
N PHE A 8 -20.16 -10.03 23.12
CA PHE A 8 -19.18 -10.71 22.27
C PHE A 8 -18.86 -9.91 20.98
N LEU A 9 -19.89 -9.37 20.32
CA LEU A 9 -19.68 -8.55 19.11
C LEU A 9 -18.93 -7.25 19.43
N PHE A 10 -19.21 -6.63 20.58
CA PHE A 10 -18.48 -5.44 21.02
C PHE A 10 -17.00 -5.73 21.26
N GLU A 11 -16.71 -6.80 22.00
CA GLU A 11 -15.33 -7.23 22.26
C GLU A 11 -14.58 -7.61 20.96
N LEU A 12 -15.26 -8.29 20.05
CA LEU A 12 -14.68 -8.64 18.75
C LEU A 12 -14.35 -7.38 17.93
N ARG A 13 -15.26 -6.42 17.87
CA ARG A 13 -15.02 -5.13 17.18
C ARG A 13 -13.85 -4.37 17.80
N ALA A 14 -13.78 -4.28 19.13
CA ALA A 14 -12.70 -3.62 19.84
C ALA A 14 -11.35 -4.30 19.55
N LYS A 15 -11.29 -5.62 19.56
CA LYS A 15 -10.09 -6.41 19.25
C LYS A 15 -9.64 -6.18 17.79
N ARG A 16 -10.57 -6.20 16.84
CA ARG A 16 -10.27 -5.97 15.42
C ARG A 16 -9.80 -4.55 15.17
N LYS A 17 -10.44 -3.55 15.77
CA LYS A 17 -10.02 -2.15 15.73
C LYS A 17 -8.58 -2.00 16.19
N PHE A 18 -8.24 -2.50 17.38
CA PHE A 18 -6.89 -2.42 17.94
C PHE A 18 -5.84 -3.15 17.09
N SER A 19 -6.19 -4.32 16.53
CA SER A 19 -5.33 -5.05 15.59
C SER A 19 -5.04 -4.21 14.35
N LEU A 20 -6.06 -3.59 13.77
CA LEU A 20 -5.94 -2.78 12.56
C LEU A 20 -5.11 -1.50 12.81
N GLU A 21 -5.33 -0.81 13.92
CA GLU A 21 -4.52 0.35 14.34
C GLU A 21 -3.02 0.01 14.40
N LYS A 22 -2.68 -1.12 15.02
CA LYS A 22 -1.30 -1.61 15.10
C LYS A 22 -0.70 -1.93 13.73
N LYS A 23 -1.46 -2.59 12.86
CA LYS A 23 -1.00 -2.96 11.52
C LYS A 23 -0.78 -1.73 10.62
N ILE A 24 -1.67 -0.74 10.71
CA ILE A 24 -1.49 0.53 9.99
C ILE A 24 -0.22 1.22 10.47
N MET A 25 0.00 1.31 11.79
CA MET A 25 1.21 1.93 12.34
C MET A 25 2.47 1.19 11.89
N ALA A 26 2.48 -0.13 11.96
CA ALA A 26 3.59 -0.95 11.47
C ALA A 26 3.88 -0.72 9.97
N GLY A 27 2.83 -0.56 9.16
CA GLY A 27 2.97 -0.19 7.74
C GLY A 27 3.59 1.18 7.55
N ILE A 28 3.16 2.18 8.33
CA ILE A 28 3.73 3.54 8.32
C ILE A 28 5.22 3.48 8.67
N ASP A 29 5.62 2.78 9.72
CA ASP A 29 7.01 2.65 10.17
C ASP A 29 7.91 2.01 9.09
N VAL A 30 7.38 1.06 8.32
CA VAL A 30 8.12 0.39 7.24
C VAL A 30 8.26 1.28 6.00
N LEU A 31 7.20 2.01 5.65
CA LEU A 31 7.11 2.75 4.39
C LEU A 31 7.61 4.19 4.51
N MET A 32 7.37 4.86 5.64
CA MET A 32 7.68 6.28 5.85
C MET A 32 8.96 6.44 6.68
N HIS A 33 10.04 6.85 6.04
CA HIS A 33 11.39 6.93 6.65
C HIS A 33 11.57 8.02 7.72
N LYS A 34 10.65 8.96 7.88
CA LYS A 34 10.68 10.06 8.85
C LYS A 34 9.30 10.32 9.45
N ALA A 35 8.67 9.24 9.88
CA ALA A 35 7.37 9.35 10.54
C ALA A 35 7.49 9.65 12.04
N ASP A 36 8.63 10.20 12.51
CA ASP A 36 8.88 10.52 13.93
C ASP A 36 7.81 11.45 14.52
N PHE A 37 7.07 12.15 13.65
CA PHE A 37 5.95 12.99 14.06
C PHE A 37 4.63 12.21 14.22
N ILE A 38 4.52 10.99 13.67
CA ILE A 38 3.36 10.11 13.82
C ILE A 38 3.66 9.12 14.94
N HIS A 39 2.98 9.26 16.05
CA HIS A 39 3.18 8.39 17.21
C HIS A 39 2.23 7.20 17.26
N SER A 40 1.00 7.40 16.84
CA SER A 40 -0.01 6.34 16.83
C SER A 40 -1.13 6.60 15.83
N VAL A 41 -1.88 5.54 15.58
CA VAL A 41 -3.08 5.56 14.73
C VAL A 41 -4.27 5.26 15.59
N ARG A 42 -5.35 6.00 15.44
CA ARG A 42 -6.62 5.77 16.08
C ARG A 42 -7.72 5.60 15.05
N ILE A 43 -8.54 4.57 15.20
CA ILE A 43 -9.73 4.37 14.39
C ILE A 43 -10.93 4.83 15.21
N ASP A 44 -11.69 5.77 14.72
CA ASP A 44 -12.97 6.16 15.31
C ASP A 44 -14.13 5.59 14.47
N LEU A 45 -15.11 5.05 15.18
CA LEU A 45 -16.30 4.44 14.59
C LEU A 45 -17.51 5.20 15.07
N GLN A 46 -17.88 6.26 14.35
CA GLN A 46 -19.06 7.07 14.68
C GLN A 46 -20.09 6.96 13.54
N ASN A 47 -21.33 6.60 13.88
CA ASN A 47 -22.45 6.58 12.95
C ASN A 47 -22.19 5.83 11.63
N ASP A 48 -21.56 4.63 11.72
CA ASP A 48 -21.15 3.81 10.57
C ASP A 48 -20.09 4.45 9.65
N ILE A 49 -19.50 5.56 10.06
CA ILE A 49 -18.35 6.18 9.41
C ILE A 49 -17.08 5.71 10.11
N ILE A 50 -16.10 5.26 9.33
CA ILE A 50 -14.79 4.87 9.82
C ILE A 50 -13.84 6.04 9.56
N GLU A 51 -13.38 6.68 10.64
CA GLU A 51 -12.33 7.69 10.55
C GLU A 51 -11.02 7.12 11.08
N ILE A 52 -9.95 7.25 10.29
CA ILE A 52 -8.60 6.85 10.68
C ILE A 52 -7.81 8.12 10.93
N GLU A 53 -7.40 8.32 12.16
CA GLU A 53 -6.68 9.51 12.62
C GLU A 53 -5.23 9.16 12.92
N LEU A 54 -4.33 10.07 12.52
CA LEU A 54 -2.92 10.03 12.90
C LEU A 54 -2.72 10.93 14.12
N LEU A 55 -2.02 10.44 15.12
CA LEU A 55 -1.76 11.19 16.35
C LEU A 55 -0.26 11.43 16.52
N ASP A 56 0.09 12.61 16.99
CA ASP A 56 1.46 12.96 17.38
C ASP A 56 1.81 12.47 18.80
N ASN A 57 3.02 12.80 19.26
CA ASN A 57 3.51 12.44 20.59
C ASN A 57 2.71 13.09 21.74
N ALA A 58 1.98 14.18 21.48
CA ALA A 58 1.11 14.83 22.45
C ALA A 58 -0.31 14.25 22.44
N GLY A 59 -0.62 13.34 21.51
CA GLY A 59 -1.95 12.75 21.29
C GLY A 59 -2.88 13.66 20.48
N GLU A 60 -2.34 14.71 19.85
CA GLU A 60 -3.10 15.61 18.99
C GLU A 60 -3.25 15.05 17.59
N ILE A 61 -4.39 15.33 16.95
CA ILE A 61 -4.69 14.85 15.60
C ILE A 61 -3.82 15.59 14.58
N ILE A 62 -3.08 14.82 13.80
CA ILE A 62 -2.34 15.34 12.65
C ILE A 62 -3.28 15.45 11.46
N SER A 63 -3.48 16.67 10.96
CA SER A 63 -4.25 16.87 9.72
C SER A 63 -3.55 16.18 8.54
N LYS A 64 -4.29 15.36 7.80
CA LYS A 64 -3.80 14.67 6.58
C LYS A 64 -3.35 15.66 5.51
N GLU A 65 -3.84 16.88 5.53
CA GLU A 65 -3.45 17.95 4.61
C GLU A 65 -2.02 18.45 4.85
N LYS A 66 -1.48 18.22 6.06
CA LYS A 66 -0.08 18.55 6.38
C LYS A 66 0.91 17.53 5.81
N LEU A 67 0.44 16.35 5.40
CA LEU A 67 1.25 15.37 4.74
C LEU A 67 1.53 15.78 3.29
N SER A 68 2.76 15.60 2.85
CA SER A 68 3.10 15.71 1.42
C SER A 68 2.31 14.69 0.59
N LYS A 69 2.23 14.89 -0.72
CA LYS A 69 1.51 13.97 -1.60
C LYS A 69 2.09 12.55 -1.59
N GLY A 70 3.41 12.42 -1.46
CA GLY A 70 4.07 11.14 -1.27
C GLY A 70 3.68 10.46 0.04
N GLU A 71 3.72 11.19 1.16
CA GLU A 71 3.32 10.69 2.47
C GLU A 71 1.84 10.28 2.51
N GLN A 72 0.94 11.05 1.86
CA GLN A 72 -0.47 10.67 1.72
C GLN A 72 -0.63 9.33 0.98
N GLN A 73 0.18 9.09 -0.05
CA GLN A 73 0.16 7.85 -0.80
C GLN A 73 0.72 6.68 0.04
N LEU A 74 1.82 6.89 0.77
CA LEU A 74 2.38 5.87 1.68
C LEU A 74 1.40 5.52 2.80
N TYR A 75 0.72 6.51 3.35
CA TYR A 75 -0.34 6.31 4.34
C TYR A 75 -1.50 5.46 3.79
N ALA A 76 -1.98 5.78 2.58
CA ALA A 76 -3.01 4.98 1.93
C ALA A 76 -2.53 3.54 1.66
N THR A 77 -1.26 3.38 1.30
CA THR A 77 -0.60 2.09 1.10
C THR A 77 -0.52 1.28 2.40
N ALA A 78 -0.16 1.92 3.52
CA ALA A 78 -0.13 1.28 4.83
C ALA A 78 -1.53 0.81 5.28
N ILE A 79 -2.58 1.60 5.02
CA ILE A 79 -3.97 1.21 5.28
C ILE A 79 -4.34 -0.01 4.43
N LEU A 80 -4.05 0.01 3.13
CA LEU A 80 -4.35 -1.11 2.25
C LEU A 80 -3.71 -2.41 2.76
N ASN A 81 -2.42 -2.35 3.10
CA ASN A 81 -1.71 -3.51 3.65
C ASN A 81 -2.37 -4.04 4.94
N ALA A 82 -2.67 -3.13 5.86
CA ALA A 82 -3.30 -3.50 7.12
C ALA A 82 -4.69 -4.15 6.93
N LEU A 83 -5.48 -3.64 5.98
CA LEU A 83 -6.78 -4.22 5.63
C LEU A 83 -6.66 -5.60 4.99
N VAL A 84 -5.70 -5.80 4.08
CA VAL A 84 -5.42 -7.11 3.49
C VAL A 84 -5.04 -8.11 4.57
N GLU A 85 -4.10 -7.77 5.43
CA GLU A 85 -3.67 -8.63 6.54
C GLU A 85 -4.79 -8.91 7.55
N GLU A 86 -5.62 -7.90 7.89
CA GLU A 86 -6.70 -8.06 8.86
C GLU A 86 -7.87 -8.88 8.32
N SER A 87 -8.12 -8.80 7.01
CA SER A 87 -9.18 -9.57 6.35
C SER A 87 -8.92 -11.07 6.40
N GLY A 88 -7.65 -11.48 6.38
CA GLY A 88 -7.24 -12.88 6.23
C GLY A 88 -7.63 -13.48 4.88
N ILE A 89 -8.07 -12.64 3.93
CA ILE A 89 -8.48 -13.07 2.59
C ILE A 89 -7.32 -12.83 1.62
N GLU A 90 -6.90 -13.89 0.96
CA GLU A 90 -5.88 -13.80 -0.09
C GLU A 90 -6.55 -13.41 -1.41
N PHE A 91 -6.44 -12.15 -1.80
CA PHE A 91 -6.91 -11.65 -3.10
C PHE A 91 -5.78 -10.91 -3.84
N PRO A 92 -5.83 -10.85 -5.17
CA PRO A 92 -4.85 -10.11 -5.94
C PRO A 92 -4.97 -8.61 -5.68
N VAL A 93 -3.83 -7.93 -5.55
CA VAL A 93 -3.75 -6.48 -5.39
C VAL A 93 -3.31 -5.86 -6.71
N PHE A 94 -4.06 -4.89 -7.19
CA PHE A 94 -3.78 -4.13 -8.42
C PHE A 94 -3.43 -2.70 -8.03
N ILE A 95 -2.28 -2.22 -8.50
CA ILE A 95 -1.75 -0.90 -8.17
C ILE A 95 -1.45 -0.14 -9.44
N ASP A 96 -2.22 0.91 -9.69
CA ASP A 96 -1.99 1.83 -10.79
C ASP A 96 -1.07 2.97 -10.35
N SER A 97 -0.16 3.36 -11.24
CA SER A 97 0.82 4.44 -11.00
C SER A 97 1.56 4.31 -9.67
N PRO A 98 2.25 3.18 -9.44
CA PRO A 98 2.68 2.72 -8.13
C PRO A 98 3.74 3.61 -7.45
N LEU A 99 4.49 4.42 -8.21
CA LEU A 99 5.65 5.16 -7.71
C LEU A 99 5.64 6.65 -8.03
N GLN A 100 4.55 7.16 -8.57
CA GLN A 100 4.46 8.51 -9.20
C GLN A 100 4.88 9.68 -8.31
N LYS A 101 4.84 9.54 -6.98
CA LYS A 101 5.05 10.66 -6.04
C LYS A 101 6.11 10.39 -5.00
N PHE A 102 6.87 9.33 -5.19
CA PHE A 102 7.91 8.95 -4.24
C PHE A 102 9.27 9.49 -4.63
N ASP A 103 10.06 9.87 -3.63
CA ASP A 103 11.50 9.99 -3.79
C ASP A 103 12.16 8.60 -3.87
N SER A 104 13.42 8.55 -4.22
CA SER A 104 14.18 7.30 -4.43
C SER A 104 14.23 6.40 -3.19
N ILE A 105 14.17 6.96 -1.99
CA ILE A 105 14.23 6.20 -0.73
C ILE A 105 12.89 5.53 -0.47
N HIS A 106 11.79 6.27 -0.62
CA HIS A 106 10.43 5.75 -0.46
C HIS A 106 10.09 4.73 -1.55
N SER A 107 10.42 5.01 -2.81
CA SER A 107 10.32 4.06 -3.93
C SER A 107 10.97 2.73 -3.60
N ARG A 108 12.21 2.76 -3.10
CA ARG A 108 12.95 1.55 -2.77
C ARG A 108 12.28 0.73 -1.66
N ASN A 109 11.77 1.37 -0.61
CA ASN A 109 11.04 0.68 0.45
C ASN A 109 9.77 0.01 -0.06
N VAL A 110 9.00 0.71 -0.90
CA VAL A 110 7.79 0.17 -1.52
C VAL A 110 8.12 -1.05 -2.38
N ILE A 111 9.13 -0.95 -3.24
CA ILE A 111 9.55 -2.02 -4.15
C ILE A 111 10.09 -3.24 -3.40
N THR A 112 10.96 -3.03 -2.41
CA THR A 112 11.68 -4.14 -1.78
C THR A 112 10.95 -4.74 -0.59
N LYS A 113 10.09 -4.00 0.08
CA LYS A 113 9.44 -4.43 1.32
C LYS A 113 7.92 -4.60 1.18
N PHE A 114 7.26 -3.65 0.50
CA PHE A 114 5.80 -3.66 0.44
C PHE A 114 5.25 -4.58 -0.66
N TYR A 115 5.62 -4.38 -1.93
CA TYR A 115 5.05 -5.19 -3.02
C TYR A 115 5.24 -6.70 -2.84
N PRO A 116 6.42 -7.21 -2.39
CA PRO A 116 6.59 -8.63 -2.18
C PRO A 116 5.77 -9.21 -1.02
N SER A 117 5.25 -8.36 -0.11
CA SER A 117 4.60 -8.80 1.12
C SER A 117 3.10 -8.55 1.19
N VAL A 118 2.56 -7.63 0.38
CA VAL A 118 1.17 -7.19 0.51
C VAL A 118 0.15 -8.25 0.11
N SER A 119 0.49 -9.11 -0.85
CA SER A 119 -0.37 -10.21 -1.29
C SER A 119 0.44 -11.28 -2.02
N LYS A 120 -0.11 -12.49 -2.17
CA LYS A 120 0.49 -13.56 -2.99
C LYS A 120 0.53 -13.21 -4.48
N GLN A 121 -0.37 -12.35 -4.93
CA GLN A 121 -0.38 -11.84 -6.31
C GLN A 121 -0.51 -10.32 -6.30
N VAL A 122 0.50 -9.65 -6.81
CA VAL A 122 0.52 -8.20 -6.98
C VAL A 122 0.72 -7.87 -8.45
N VAL A 123 -0.14 -7.02 -8.98
CA VAL A 123 -0.06 -6.51 -10.36
C VAL A 123 0.15 -5.00 -10.27
N ILE A 124 1.23 -4.52 -10.84
CA ILE A 124 1.55 -3.09 -10.88
C ILE A 124 1.54 -2.58 -12.32
N PHE A 125 1.06 -1.36 -12.53
CA PHE A 125 0.98 -0.68 -13.82
C PHE A 125 1.83 0.60 -13.80
N PRO A 126 3.17 0.49 -13.85
CA PRO A 126 4.04 1.66 -13.83
C PRO A 126 4.20 2.29 -15.21
N LEU A 127 4.38 3.60 -15.25
CA LEU A 127 4.90 4.30 -16.42
C LEU A 127 6.41 4.16 -16.46
N LEU A 128 6.92 3.37 -17.40
CA LEU A 128 8.35 3.11 -17.53
C LEU A 128 9.13 4.39 -17.83
N GLY A 129 10.29 4.54 -17.19
CA GLY A 129 11.15 5.70 -17.31
C GLY A 129 10.67 6.96 -16.58
N LYS A 130 9.39 7.00 -16.14
CA LYS A 130 8.85 8.10 -15.33
C LYS A 130 8.60 7.70 -13.88
N GLU A 131 8.04 6.52 -13.68
CA GLU A 131 7.65 6.00 -12.36
C GLU A 131 8.50 4.82 -11.92
N LEU A 132 9.00 4.04 -12.86
CA LEU A 132 9.85 2.89 -12.60
C LEU A 132 11.11 3.03 -13.45
N SER A 133 12.24 3.29 -12.81
CA SER A 133 13.55 3.29 -13.41
C SER A 133 14.07 1.87 -13.60
N GLU A 134 15.11 1.71 -14.42
CA GLU A 134 15.76 0.42 -14.62
C GLU A 134 16.38 -0.13 -13.34
N ASP A 135 16.99 0.71 -12.51
CA ASP A 135 17.57 0.31 -11.23
C ASP A 135 16.51 -0.18 -10.23
N GLU A 136 15.36 0.50 -10.18
CA GLU A 136 14.22 0.09 -9.36
C GLU A 136 13.62 -1.22 -9.85
N TYR A 137 13.51 -1.38 -11.18
CA TYR A 137 13.05 -2.62 -11.78
C TYR A 137 13.99 -3.79 -11.47
N ASN A 138 15.30 -3.58 -11.57
CA ASN A 138 16.30 -4.58 -11.23
C ASN A 138 16.21 -5.02 -9.76
N ALA A 139 15.87 -4.08 -8.86
CA ALA A 139 15.62 -4.41 -7.45
C ALA A 139 14.33 -5.23 -7.25
N LEU A 140 13.32 -5.03 -8.08
CA LEU A 140 12.05 -5.76 -8.05
C LEU A 140 12.14 -7.13 -8.72
N LEU A 141 13.02 -7.27 -9.71
CA LEU A 141 13.12 -8.41 -10.63
C LEU A 141 13.12 -9.80 -9.95
N PRO A 142 13.77 -10.01 -8.77
CA PRO A 142 13.70 -11.30 -8.08
C PRO A 142 12.29 -11.75 -7.68
N ASN A 143 11.34 -10.80 -7.62
CA ASN A 143 9.94 -11.05 -7.25
C ASN A 143 8.99 -10.97 -8.46
N VAL A 144 9.52 -10.73 -9.67
CA VAL A 144 8.72 -10.59 -10.90
C VAL A 144 8.60 -11.95 -11.58
N ASN A 145 7.37 -12.45 -11.69
CA ASN A 145 7.09 -13.70 -12.39
C ASN A 145 6.77 -13.47 -13.86
N GLU A 146 5.97 -12.45 -14.16
CA GLU A 146 5.49 -12.18 -15.51
C GLU A 146 5.49 -10.68 -15.81
N VAL A 147 5.76 -10.35 -17.06
CA VAL A 147 5.73 -8.99 -17.57
C VAL A 147 4.93 -8.93 -18.87
N TYR A 148 4.08 -7.92 -18.95
CA TYR A 148 3.27 -7.63 -20.13
C TYR A 148 3.43 -6.17 -20.51
N ILE A 149 3.58 -5.90 -21.80
CA ILE A 149 3.50 -4.55 -22.38
C ILE A 149 2.08 -4.35 -22.87
N ILE A 150 1.50 -3.21 -22.54
CA ILE A 150 0.21 -2.78 -23.07
C ILE A 150 0.52 -1.97 -24.36
N GLU A 151 0.08 -2.48 -25.48
CA GLU A 151 0.22 -1.85 -26.79
C GLU A 151 -1.14 -1.35 -27.26
N ASN A 152 -1.20 -0.14 -27.80
CA ASN A 152 -2.43 0.42 -28.37
C ASN A 152 -2.19 0.69 -29.87
N GLU A 153 -2.89 -0.05 -30.70
CA GLU A 153 -2.88 0.12 -32.16
C GLU A 153 -4.30 0.32 -32.66
N ASN A 154 -4.51 1.40 -33.42
CA ASN A 154 -5.79 1.73 -34.07
C ASN A 154 -6.99 1.74 -33.08
N GLY A 155 -6.78 2.20 -31.85
CA GLY A 155 -7.84 2.26 -30.83
C GLY A 155 -8.14 0.92 -30.13
N CYS A 156 -7.38 -0.13 -30.42
CA CYS A 156 -7.45 -1.42 -29.74
C CYS A 156 -6.22 -1.62 -28.87
N SER A 157 -6.42 -2.00 -27.58
CA SER A 157 -5.33 -2.35 -26.68
C SER A 157 -5.13 -3.85 -26.63
N SER A 158 -3.87 -4.28 -26.64
CA SER A 158 -3.46 -5.67 -26.52
C SER A 158 -2.36 -5.82 -25.47
N PHE A 159 -2.19 -7.05 -24.96
CA PHE A 159 -1.14 -7.38 -24.03
C PHE A 159 -0.11 -8.28 -24.73
N ARG A 160 1.13 -7.84 -24.75
CA ARG A 160 2.24 -8.65 -25.25
C ARG A 160 3.12 -9.12 -24.10
N LYS A 161 3.17 -10.43 -23.86
CA LYS A 161 4.05 -11.03 -22.85
C LYS A 161 5.51 -10.93 -23.29
N ILE A 162 6.38 -10.52 -22.38
CA ILE A 162 7.83 -10.46 -22.58
C ILE A 162 8.56 -11.17 -21.44
N THR A 163 9.82 -11.53 -21.69
CA THR A 163 10.69 -12.07 -20.67
C THR A 163 11.05 -10.98 -19.66
N PRO A 164 10.90 -11.17 -18.33
CA PRO A 164 11.18 -10.15 -17.34
C PRO A 164 12.52 -9.42 -17.53
N ASN A 165 13.61 -10.16 -17.74
CA ASN A 165 14.95 -9.58 -17.90
C ASN A 165 15.12 -8.70 -19.15
N LYS A 166 14.15 -8.68 -20.06
CA LYS A 166 14.24 -7.95 -21.32
C LYS A 166 13.35 -6.71 -21.39
N LEU A 167 12.72 -6.32 -20.27
CA LEU A 167 11.77 -5.20 -20.28
C LEU A 167 12.39 -3.92 -20.84
N PHE A 168 13.52 -3.50 -20.32
CA PHE A 168 14.17 -2.23 -20.74
C PHE A 168 14.91 -2.36 -22.09
N GLU A 169 15.40 -3.55 -22.44
CA GLU A 169 15.98 -3.80 -23.78
C GLU A 169 14.94 -3.72 -24.91
N THR A 170 13.68 -4.07 -24.61
CA THR A 170 12.60 -4.10 -25.61
C THR A 170 12.04 -2.71 -25.89
N LEU A 171 12.33 -1.72 -25.05
CA LEU A 171 11.82 -0.35 -25.13
C LEU A 171 12.87 0.66 -25.61
N SER A 172 14.14 0.25 -25.70
CA SER A 172 15.24 1.01 -26.32
C SER A 172 15.28 0.76 -27.83
#